data_74bd735f149f8de6cd50a897dc10b6ce
#
_entry.id   74bd735f149f8de6cd50a897dc10b6ce
#
_cell.length_a   1.000
_cell.length_b   1.000
_cell.length_c   1.000
_cell.angle_alpha   90.00
_cell.angle_beta   90.00
_cell.angle_gamma   90.00
#
_symmetry.space_group_name_H-M   'P 1'
#
loop_
_entity.id
_entity.type
_entity.pdbx_description
1 polymer ?
#
loop_
_entity_poly.entity_id
_entity_poly.type
_entity_poly.pdbx_seq_one_letter_code
_entity_poly.pdbx_strand_id
1 'polypeptide(L)'
;IKEGQMITVDATNGIVYDGVLEDVVKPAAPQEQAVVASEYIPVTGTKIYMNLGDPDLAEKYGVLPCDGIGLMREEFIWTTFIHEHPLHLIETGRSDVAVNTLAEGMRKVCQALAPRQVVVRLSDFKSSEYRDLKGGDKFEPHESSALLGWRGASRYYDPKYTPAFKLELEAIKKVRNEFGFKNLQVMIPFCRTVEEAELVTNLMAQEGLVRGKDF
;
A
#
# COMPACT_ATOMS: atom_id res chain seq x y z
N ILE A 1 -26.25 -0.67 -22.04
CA ILE A 1 -25.67 -1.95 -21.54
C ILE A 1 -26.82 -2.64 -20.80
N LYS A 2 -27.03 -3.91 -21.05
CA LYS A 2 -28.01 -4.75 -20.34
C LYS A 2 -27.30 -5.70 -19.40
N GLU A 3 -27.99 -6.11 -18.34
CA GLU A 3 -27.45 -7.11 -17.42
C GLU A 3 -27.16 -8.43 -18.18
N GLY A 4 -25.96 -8.99 -17.96
CA GLY A 4 -25.50 -10.19 -18.68
C GLY A 4 -24.97 -9.96 -20.10
N GLN A 5 -24.95 -8.72 -20.59
CA GLN A 5 -24.38 -8.39 -21.90
C GLN A 5 -22.86 -8.44 -21.86
N MET A 6 -22.27 -9.20 -22.79
CA MET A 6 -20.81 -9.20 -22.96
C MET A 6 -20.37 -7.91 -23.63
N ILE A 7 -19.39 -7.24 -23.05
CA ILE A 7 -18.80 -5.99 -23.56
C ILE A 7 -17.28 -6.06 -23.48
N THR A 8 -16.62 -5.33 -24.37
CA THR A 8 -15.18 -5.08 -24.30
C THR A 8 -14.94 -3.63 -23.89
N VAL A 9 -14.10 -3.41 -22.87
CA VAL A 9 -13.73 -2.08 -22.39
C VAL A 9 -12.30 -1.77 -22.81
N ASP A 10 -12.13 -0.74 -23.63
CA ASP A 10 -10.84 -0.13 -23.93
C ASP A 10 -10.62 1.05 -22.96
N ALA A 11 -9.97 0.77 -21.83
CA ALA A 11 -9.72 1.77 -20.82
C ALA A 11 -8.71 2.85 -21.26
N THR A 12 -7.87 2.53 -22.24
CA THR A 12 -6.87 3.48 -22.76
C THR A 12 -7.53 4.60 -23.56
N ASN A 13 -8.50 4.24 -24.39
CA ASN A 13 -9.23 5.20 -25.24
C ASN A 13 -10.59 5.61 -24.65
N GLY A 14 -11.00 5.00 -23.52
CA GLY A 14 -12.28 5.29 -22.87
C GLY A 14 -13.49 4.81 -23.68
N ILE A 15 -13.37 3.73 -24.46
CA ILE A 15 -14.41 3.22 -25.36
C ILE A 15 -14.95 1.90 -24.83
N VAL A 16 -16.26 1.73 -24.96
CA VAL A 16 -16.95 0.46 -24.66
C VAL A 16 -17.54 -0.09 -25.94
N TYR A 17 -17.18 -1.32 -26.28
CA TYR A 17 -17.67 -2.03 -27.47
C TYR A 17 -18.70 -3.08 -27.07
N ASP A 18 -19.68 -3.32 -27.95
CA ASP A 18 -20.63 -4.43 -27.81
C ASP A 18 -19.94 -5.75 -28.23
N GLY A 19 -20.02 -6.78 -27.40
CA GLY A 19 -19.38 -8.07 -27.62
C GLY A 19 -17.91 -8.14 -27.24
N VAL A 20 -17.27 -9.27 -27.59
CA VAL A 20 -15.85 -9.54 -27.33
C VAL A 20 -15.04 -9.20 -28.58
N LEU A 21 -14.14 -8.22 -28.45
CA LEU A 21 -13.18 -7.86 -29.49
C LEU A 21 -11.80 -8.40 -29.13
N GLU A 22 -11.40 -9.50 -29.75
CA GLU A 22 -10.12 -10.16 -29.46
C GLU A 22 -8.90 -9.26 -29.70
N ASP A 23 -8.96 -8.35 -30.64
CA ASP A 23 -7.87 -7.42 -30.95
C ASP A 23 -7.67 -6.34 -29.89
N VAL A 24 -8.72 -6.01 -29.12
CA VAL A 24 -8.65 -5.07 -27.98
C VAL A 24 -8.24 -5.81 -26.70
N VAL A 25 -8.63 -7.09 -26.58
CA VAL A 25 -8.34 -7.94 -25.40
C VAL A 25 -6.91 -8.51 -25.44
N LYS A 26 -6.27 -8.55 -26.61
CA LYS A 26 -4.86 -8.94 -26.65
C LYS A 26 -4.07 -8.00 -25.77
N PRO A 27 -3.36 -8.52 -24.73
CA PRO A 27 -2.44 -7.68 -24.00
C PRO A 27 -1.51 -7.05 -25.06
N ALA A 28 -1.46 -5.72 -25.05
CA ALA A 28 -0.43 -5.04 -25.83
C ALA A 28 0.87 -5.79 -25.49
N ALA A 29 1.54 -6.33 -26.53
CA ALA A 29 2.87 -6.91 -26.32
C ALA A 29 3.61 -5.92 -25.43
N PRO A 30 4.30 -6.36 -24.36
CA PRO A 30 4.99 -5.44 -23.49
C PRO A 30 5.77 -4.54 -24.43
N GLN A 31 5.32 -3.30 -24.60
CA GLN A 31 6.18 -2.31 -25.16
C GLN A 31 7.32 -2.31 -24.15
N GLU A 32 8.41 -2.98 -24.51
CA GLU A 32 9.69 -2.62 -23.96
C GLU A 32 9.80 -1.12 -24.25
N GLN A 33 9.25 -0.32 -23.34
CA GLN A 33 9.74 1.02 -23.20
C GLN A 33 11.19 0.79 -22.86
N ALA A 34 12.00 0.82 -23.92
CA ALA A 34 13.43 0.93 -23.76
C ALA A 34 13.56 2.07 -22.76
N VAL A 35 13.97 1.76 -21.54
CA VAL A 35 14.44 2.76 -20.60
C VAL A 35 15.57 3.39 -21.38
N VAL A 36 15.27 4.49 -22.08
CA VAL A 36 16.28 5.29 -22.73
C VAL A 36 17.13 5.72 -21.55
N ALA A 37 18.22 5.01 -21.34
CA ALA A 37 19.26 5.43 -20.45
C ALA A 37 19.71 6.77 -21.02
N SER A 38 19.13 7.85 -20.52
CA SER A 38 19.62 9.18 -20.80
C SER A 38 21.06 9.15 -20.33
N GLU A 39 22.00 9.33 -21.26
CA GLU A 39 23.43 9.42 -20.92
C GLU A 39 23.70 10.54 -19.90
N TYR A 40 22.73 11.42 -19.70
CA TYR A 40 22.79 12.51 -18.74
C TYR A 40 21.49 12.63 -17.94
N ILE A 41 21.57 12.29 -16.66
CA ILE A 41 20.50 12.55 -15.68
C ILE A 41 20.85 13.85 -14.96
N PRO A 42 20.08 14.94 -15.15
CA PRO A 42 20.38 16.20 -14.51
C PRO A 42 20.22 16.07 -13.00
N VAL A 43 21.20 16.54 -12.24
CA VAL A 43 21.10 16.66 -10.79
C VAL A 43 20.26 17.90 -10.48
N THR A 44 19.13 17.70 -9.83
CA THR A 44 18.20 18.76 -9.43
C THR A 44 18.38 19.11 -7.95
N GLY A 45 18.12 20.38 -7.59
CA GLY A 45 18.10 20.79 -6.17
C GLY A 45 16.90 20.24 -5.39
N THR A 46 15.86 19.79 -6.09
CA THR A 46 14.65 19.18 -5.52
C THR A 46 14.68 17.68 -5.79
N LYS A 47 14.40 16.88 -4.78
CA LYS A 47 14.31 15.43 -4.91
C LYS A 47 13.03 15.01 -5.61
N ILE A 48 13.13 14.01 -6.48
CA ILE A 48 12.01 13.44 -7.24
C ILE A 48 11.76 12.02 -6.75
N TYR A 49 10.59 11.80 -6.17
CA TYR A 49 10.15 10.50 -5.66
C TYR A 49 9.02 9.93 -6.52
N MET A 50 9.04 8.63 -6.70
CA MET A 50 7.96 7.90 -7.38
C MET A 50 6.87 7.47 -6.38
N ASN A 51 5.67 7.27 -6.91
CA ASN A 51 4.62 6.49 -6.23
C ASN A 51 4.67 5.05 -6.75
N LEU A 52 4.54 4.08 -5.85
CA LEU A 52 4.49 2.65 -6.20
C LEU A 52 3.37 1.98 -5.39
N GLY A 53 2.47 1.27 -6.08
CA GLY A 53 1.43 0.48 -5.43
C GLY A 53 1.80 -1.00 -5.37
N ASP A 54 2.13 -1.57 -6.53
CA ASP A 54 2.40 -3.00 -6.67
C ASP A 54 3.88 -3.33 -6.38
N PRO A 55 4.18 -4.13 -5.32
CA PRO A 55 5.54 -4.52 -4.99
C PRO A 55 6.26 -5.31 -6.10
N ASP A 56 5.52 -6.06 -6.92
CA ASP A 56 6.11 -6.88 -7.99
C ASP A 56 6.66 -6.04 -9.14
N LEU A 57 6.29 -4.76 -9.21
CA LEU A 57 6.83 -3.81 -10.17
C LEU A 57 8.09 -3.08 -9.68
N ALA A 58 8.52 -3.33 -8.44
CA ALA A 58 9.63 -2.61 -7.82
C ALA A 58 10.96 -2.75 -8.58
N GLU A 59 11.30 -3.96 -9.03
CA GLU A 59 12.53 -4.20 -9.79
C GLU A 59 12.51 -3.46 -11.14
N LYS A 60 11.37 -3.50 -11.83
CA LYS A 60 11.20 -2.84 -13.13
C LYS A 60 11.35 -1.33 -13.03
N TYR A 61 10.73 -0.71 -12.03
CA TYR A 61 10.74 0.74 -11.88
C TYR A 61 11.88 1.25 -10.98
N GLY A 62 12.49 0.39 -10.18
CA GLY A 62 13.61 0.75 -9.32
C GLY A 62 14.86 1.22 -10.08
N VAL A 63 14.97 0.89 -11.36
CA VAL A 63 16.08 1.36 -12.22
C VAL A 63 15.88 2.79 -12.75
N LEU A 64 14.68 3.36 -12.59
CA LEU A 64 14.42 4.72 -13.05
C LEU A 64 15.19 5.76 -12.22
N PRO A 65 15.54 6.91 -12.83
CA PRO A 65 16.28 7.98 -12.16
C PRO A 65 15.35 8.74 -11.21
N CYS A 66 15.22 8.23 -9.98
CA CYS A 66 14.45 8.87 -8.92
C CYS A 66 15.22 8.83 -7.59
N ASP A 67 14.86 9.68 -6.65
CA ASP A 67 15.47 9.73 -5.31
C ASP A 67 14.90 8.67 -4.35
N GLY A 68 13.87 7.94 -4.76
CA GLY A 68 13.25 6.89 -3.99
C GLY A 68 11.74 6.77 -4.23
N ILE A 69 11.04 6.09 -3.33
CA ILE A 69 9.59 5.99 -3.30
C ILE A 69 9.05 6.94 -2.24
N GLY A 70 8.27 7.94 -2.68
CA GLY A 70 7.63 8.91 -1.79
C GLY A 70 6.30 8.42 -1.21
N LEU A 71 5.65 7.46 -1.89
CA LEU A 71 4.42 6.85 -1.44
C LEU A 71 4.30 5.43 -1.99
N MET A 72 4.52 4.44 -1.12
CA MET A 72 4.13 3.06 -1.35
C MET A 72 2.77 2.82 -0.69
N ARG A 73 1.80 2.33 -1.46
CA ARG A 73 0.45 2.05 -0.94
C ARG A 73 0.36 0.64 -0.40
N GLU A 74 0.30 0.51 0.90
CA GLU A 74 0.18 -0.79 1.58
C GLU A 74 -1.10 -1.54 1.22
N GLU A 75 -2.18 -0.80 0.91
CA GLU A 75 -3.49 -1.35 0.55
C GLU A 75 -3.43 -2.34 -0.62
N PHE A 76 -2.50 -2.15 -1.56
CA PHE A 76 -2.32 -3.10 -2.66
C PHE A 76 -1.89 -4.48 -2.17
N ILE A 77 -1.11 -4.56 -1.09
CA ILE A 77 -0.72 -5.85 -0.52
C ILE A 77 -1.94 -6.54 0.08
N TRP A 78 -2.77 -5.79 0.80
CA TRP A 78 -4.01 -6.31 1.39
C TRP A 78 -4.98 -6.83 0.31
N THR A 79 -5.19 -6.07 -0.76
CA THR A 79 -6.17 -6.41 -1.79
C THR A 79 -5.67 -7.41 -2.83
N THR A 80 -4.36 -7.49 -3.07
CA THR A 80 -3.80 -8.35 -4.13
C THR A 80 -3.31 -9.69 -3.58
N PHE A 81 -2.81 -9.72 -2.34
CA PHE A 81 -2.14 -10.91 -1.81
C PHE A 81 -2.83 -11.49 -0.57
N ILE A 82 -3.44 -10.66 0.29
CA ILE A 82 -4.03 -11.10 1.56
C ILE A 82 -5.53 -11.40 1.40
N HIS A 83 -6.30 -10.51 0.79
CA HIS A 83 -7.75 -10.62 0.51
C HIS A 83 -8.66 -10.76 1.75
N GLU A 84 -8.12 -10.71 2.97
CA GLU A 84 -8.86 -10.90 4.21
C GLU A 84 -8.72 -9.69 5.12
N HIS A 85 -9.78 -9.39 5.88
CA HIS A 85 -9.77 -8.29 6.83
C HIS A 85 -8.80 -8.58 7.99
N PRO A 86 -7.97 -7.60 8.45
CA PRO A 86 -6.96 -7.86 9.49
C PRO A 86 -7.53 -8.39 10.80
N LEU A 87 -8.68 -7.88 11.27
CA LEU A 87 -9.32 -8.39 12.47
C LEU A 87 -9.88 -9.81 12.28
N HIS A 88 -10.28 -10.18 11.07
CA HIS A 88 -10.67 -11.56 10.77
C HIS A 88 -9.49 -12.52 10.84
N LEU A 89 -8.32 -12.11 10.38
CA LEU A 89 -7.09 -12.89 10.53
C LEU A 89 -6.71 -13.08 11.98
N ILE A 90 -6.85 -12.04 12.82
CA ILE A 90 -6.61 -12.13 14.27
C ILE A 90 -7.59 -13.12 14.91
N GLU A 91 -8.89 -12.98 14.63
CA GLU A 91 -9.94 -13.84 15.21
C GLU A 91 -9.73 -15.32 14.84
N THR A 92 -9.20 -15.59 13.64
CA THR A 92 -8.93 -16.94 13.15
C THR A 92 -7.52 -17.47 13.47
N GLY A 93 -6.74 -16.73 14.25
CA GLY A 93 -5.38 -17.11 14.66
C GLY A 93 -4.36 -17.12 13.54
N ARG A 94 -4.56 -16.32 12.47
CA ARG A 94 -3.70 -16.25 11.27
C ARG A 94 -3.04 -14.88 11.10
N SER A 95 -2.71 -14.23 12.19
CA SER A 95 -2.02 -12.93 12.19
C SER A 95 -0.69 -12.94 11.42
N ASP A 96 -0.01 -14.09 11.47
CA ASP A 96 1.26 -14.32 10.77
C ASP A 96 1.13 -14.18 9.23
N VAL A 97 -0.02 -14.52 8.66
CA VAL A 97 -0.29 -14.32 7.23
C VAL A 97 -0.18 -12.84 6.87
N ALA A 98 -0.83 -11.97 7.66
CA ALA A 98 -0.76 -10.53 7.43
C ALA A 98 0.68 -10.01 7.59
N VAL A 99 1.31 -10.28 8.72
CA VAL A 99 2.65 -9.79 9.05
C VAL A 99 3.67 -10.22 7.99
N ASN A 100 3.67 -11.50 7.60
CA ASN A 100 4.63 -12.02 6.64
C ASN A 100 4.40 -11.47 5.23
N THR A 101 3.14 -11.40 4.79
CA THR A 101 2.83 -10.92 3.44
C THR A 101 3.11 -9.43 3.30
N LEU A 102 2.76 -8.62 4.30
CA LEU A 102 3.10 -7.19 4.34
C LEU A 102 4.62 -6.98 4.34
N ALA A 103 5.33 -7.69 5.22
CA ALA A 103 6.77 -7.59 5.32
C ALA A 103 7.47 -7.98 4.01
N GLU A 104 7.01 -9.04 3.34
CA GLU A 104 7.60 -9.47 2.07
C GLU A 104 7.34 -8.46 0.95
N GLY A 105 6.14 -7.89 0.85
CA GLY A 105 5.84 -6.83 -0.11
C GLY A 105 6.73 -5.60 0.10
N MET A 106 6.84 -5.11 1.34
CA MET A 106 7.73 -4.00 1.67
C MET A 106 9.20 -4.33 1.41
N ARG A 107 9.64 -5.56 1.73
CA ARG A 107 11.01 -6.04 1.49
C ARG A 107 11.40 -5.93 0.02
N LYS A 108 10.54 -6.40 -0.90
CA LYS A 108 10.78 -6.33 -2.35
C LYS A 108 11.07 -4.90 -2.79
N VAL A 109 10.24 -3.95 -2.35
CA VAL A 109 10.39 -2.54 -2.71
C VAL A 109 11.66 -1.94 -2.09
N CYS A 110 11.91 -2.19 -0.81
CA CYS A 110 13.09 -1.69 -0.13
C CYS A 110 14.38 -2.22 -0.74
N GLN A 111 14.41 -3.49 -1.13
CA GLN A 111 15.55 -4.13 -1.77
C GLN A 111 15.83 -3.52 -3.16
N ALA A 112 14.81 -3.36 -3.98
CA ALA A 112 14.95 -2.80 -5.34
C ALA A 112 15.42 -1.33 -5.33
N LEU A 113 15.08 -0.58 -4.27
CA LEU A 113 15.41 0.84 -4.15
C LEU A 113 16.65 1.13 -3.31
N ALA A 114 17.16 0.16 -2.53
CA ALA A 114 18.28 0.40 -1.62
C ALA A 114 19.50 1.01 -2.34
N PRO A 115 20.17 2.05 -1.77
CA PRO A 115 19.93 2.66 -0.46
C PRO A 115 18.90 3.80 -0.46
N ARG A 116 18.20 4.05 -1.61
CA ARG A 116 17.22 5.13 -1.75
C ARG A 116 16.02 4.90 -0.83
N GLN A 117 15.46 5.98 -0.32
CA GLN A 117 14.35 5.97 0.63
C GLN A 117 13.08 5.35 0.03
N VAL A 118 12.37 4.60 0.85
CA VAL A 118 11.01 4.08 0.56
C VAL A 118 10.08 4.52 1.68
N VAL A 119 9.09 5.34 1.35
CA VAL A 119 8.05 5.75 2.31
C VAL A 119 6.83 4.85 2.10
N VAL A 120 6.55 3.98 3.06
CA VAL A 120 5.31 3.19 3.08
C VAL A 120 4.22 3.99 3.78
N ARG A 121 3.10 4.18 3.10
CA ARG A 121 1.89 4.71 3.71
C ARG A 121 1.13 3.55 4.34
N LEU A 122 0.95 3.62 5.67
CA LEU A 122 0.12 2.70 6.41
C LEU A 122 -1.29 2.64 5.82
N SER A 123 -2.02 1.57 6.06
CA SER A 123 -3.29 1.29 5.41
C SER A 123 -4.33 2.43 5.56
N ASP A 124 -4.88 2.86 4.44
CA ASP A 124 -5.81 3.99 4.35
C ASP A 124 -7.12 3.57 3.67
N PHE A 125 -7.65 2.44 4.04
CA PHE A 125 -8.93 1.98 3.53
C PHE A 125 -10.10 2.78 4.11
N LYS A 126 -11.10 2.99 3.28
CA LYS A 126 -12.45 3.36 3.73
C LYS A 126 -13.13 2.14 4.34
N SER A 127 -14.09 2.37 5.22
CA SER A 127 -14.86 1.27 5.82
C SER A 127 -15.56 0.39 4.77
N SER A 128 -16.01 0.95 3.64
CA SER A 128 -16.56 0.17 2.54
C SER A 128 -15.53 -0.76 1.89
N GLU A 129 -14.30 -0.29 1.66
CA GLU A 129 -13.22 -1.07 1.06
C GLU A 129 -12.77 -2.20 1.99
N TYR A 130 -12.65 -1.92 3.28
CA TYR A 130 -12.34 -2.97 4.28
C TYR A 130 -13.46 -4.00 4.41
N ARG A 131 -14.72 -3.58 4.26
CA ARG A 131 -15.88 -4.48 4.32
C ARG A 131 -15.86 -5.49 3.18
N ASP A 132 -15.35 -5.10 2.02
CA ASP A 132 -15.26 -5.97 0.85
C ASP A 132 -14.16 -7.05 0.98
N LEU A 133 -13.24 -6.91 1.94
CA LEU A 133 -12.31 -7.96 2.29
C LEU A 133 -13.03 -9.08 3.06
N LYS A 134 -12.59 -10.31 2.88
CA LYS A 134 -13.20 -11.48 3.53
C LYS A 134 -13.29 -11.29 5.05
N GLY A 135 -14.48 -11.42 5.60
CA GLY A 135 -14.80 -11.21 7.02
C GLY A 135 -14.91 -9.76 7.46
N GLY A 136 -14.77 -8.79 6.55
CA GLY A 136 -14.82 -7.35 6.86
C GLY A 136 -16.20 -6.85 7.24
N ASP A 137 -17.24 -7.45 6.72
CA ASP A 137 -18.65 -7.12 7.00
C ASP A 137 -18.99 -7.17 8.51
N LYS A 138 -18.28 -7.99 9.27
CA LYS A 138 -18.44 -8.14 10.73
C LYS A 138 -17.88 -6.96 11.52
N PHE A 139 -16.83 -6.31 11.01
CA PHE A 139 -16.03 -5.35 11.79
C PHE A 139 -16.25 -3.90 11.36
N GLU A 140 -16.73 -3.69 10.14
CA GLU A 140 -16.78 -2.36 9.55
C GLU A 140 -18.16 -1.72 9.66
N PRO A 141 -18.23 -0.45 10.12
CA PRO A 141 -19.47 0.28 10.17
C PRO A 141 -20.01 0.60 8.78
N HIS A 142 -21.33 0.81 8.68
CA HIS A 142 -21.93 1.40 7.50
C HIS A 142 -21.77 2.93 7.57
N GLU A 143 -20.93 3.47 6.69
CA GLU A 143 -20.72 4.92 6.59
C GLU A 143 -21.39 5.48 5.34
N SER A 144 -22.14 6.56 5.49
CA SER A 144 -22.83 7.25 4.40
C SER A 144 -21.89 8.10 3.53
N SER A 145 -20.76 8.53 4.10
CA SER A 145 -19.76 9.35 3.40
C SER A 145 -18.41 8.65 3.37
N ALA A 146 -17.91 8.42 2.16
CA ALA A 146 -16.62 7.78 1.94
C ALA A 146 -15.41 8.73 2.08
N LEU A 147 -15.63 10.06 2.19
CA LEU A 147 -14.52 11.02 2.14
C LEU A 147 -13.87 11.28 3.49
N LEU A 148 -14.65 11.30 4.56
CA LEU A 148 -14.15 11.67 5.89
C LEU A 148 -14.13 10.49 6.87
N GLY A 149 -14.89 9.55 6.82
CA GLY A 149 -15.13 8.39 7.66
C GLY A 149 -14.02 7.93 8.64
N TRP A 150 -14.21 6.79 9.18
CA TRP A 150 -13.25 6.13 10.09
C TRP A 150 -12.09 5.53 9.29
N ARG A 151 -11.03 6.31 9.09
CA ARG A 151 -9.86 5.91 8.29
C ARG A 151 -8.57 6.58 8.76
N GLY A 152 -7.44 5.98 8.45
CA GLY A 152 -6.11 6.49 8.79
C GLY A 152 -5.89 6.60 10.29
N ALA A 153 -5.29 7.69 10.74
CA ALA A 153 -4.89 7.90 12.13
C ALA A 153 -6.01 7.61 13.14
N SER A 154 -7.24 8.09 12.88
CA SER A 154 -8.39 7.87 13.77
C SER A 154 -8.74 6.40 13.99
N ARG A 155 -8.41 5.55 13.03
CA ARG A 155 -8.61 4.11 13.12
C ARG A 155 -7.56 3.44 14.00
N TYR A 156 -6.30 3.86 13.90
CA TYR A 156 -5.17 3.18 14.53
C TYR A 156 -5.19 3.23 16.05
N TYR A 157 -5.60 4.36 16.63
CA TYR A 157 -5.74 4.51 18.08
C TYR A 157 -7.13 4.10 18.62
N ASP A 158 -8.09 3.76 17.76
CA ASP A 158 -9.36 3.19 18.21
C ASP A 158 -9.11 1.77 18.76
N PRO A 159 -9.52 1.47 20.02
CA PRO A 159 -9.32 0.16 20.62
C PRO A 159 -9.88 -1.00 19.80
N LYS A 160 -10.90 -0.74 18.97
CA LYS A 160 -11.49 -1.76 18.09
C LYS A 160 -10.54 -2.17 16.97
N TYR A 161 -9.68 -1.27 16.52
CA TYR A 161 -8.79 -1.52 15.36
C TYR A 161 -7.30 -1.60 15.75
N THR A 162 -6.91 -1.06 16.90
CA THR A 162 -5.52 -1.11 17.38
C THR A 162 -4.85 -2.49 17.24
N PRO A 163 -5.53 -3.63 17.52
CA PRO A 163 -4.93 -4.95 17.30
C PRO A 163 -4.52 -5.21 15.85
N ALA A 164 -5.33 -4.75 14.89
CA ALA A 164 -5.03 -4.85 13.46
C ALA A 164 -3.85 -3.94 13.07
N PHE A 165 -3.84 -2.72 13.57
CA PHE A 165 -2.72 -1.79 13.35
C PHE A 165 -1.38 -2.35 13.83
N LYS A 166 -1.37 -3.09 14.93
CA LYS A 166 -0.14 -3.75 15.43
C LYS A 166 0.46 -4.73 14.43
N LEU A 167 -0.34 -5.38 13.58
CA LEU A 167 0.17 -6.28 12.54
C LEU A 167 1.02 -5.52 11.50
N GLU A 168 0.59 -4.30 11.11
CA GLU A 168 1.35 -3.43 10.22
C GLU A 168 2.69 -3.03 10.87
N LEU A 169 2.66 -2.67 12.16
CA LEU A 169 3.87 -2.32 12.91
C LEU A 169 4.84 -3.49 13.05
N GLU A 170 4.34 -4.70 13.27
CA GLU A 170 5.15 -5.92 13.29
C GLU A 170 5.81 -6.19 11.94
N ALA A 171 5.08 -6.01 10.85
CA ALA A 171 5.63 -6.16 9.51
C ALA A 171 6.76 -5.15 9.25
N ILE A 172 6.60 -3.88 9.65
CA ILE A 172 7.63 -2.84 9.56
C ILE A 172 8.86 -3.23 10.38
N LYS A 173 8.68 -3.69 11.62
CA LYS A 173 9.79 -4.15 12.46
C LYS A 173 10.56 -5.30 11.80
N LYS A 174 9.83 -6.24 11.21
CA LYS A 174 10.41 -7.36 10.49
C LYS A 174 11.28 -6.89 9.32
N VAL A 175 10.78 -5.98 8.49
CA VAL A 175 11.55 -5.41 7.38
C VAL A 175 12.82 -4.70 7.86
N ARG A 176 12.71 -3.89 8.91
CA ARG A 176 13.83 -3.09 9.38
C ARG A 176 14.85 -3.88 10.21
N ASN A 177 14.40 -4.82 11.02
CA ASN A 177 15.23 -5.49 12.01
C ASN A 177 15.66 -6.90 11.60
N GLU A 178 14.76 -7.68 10.97
CA GLU A 178 15.09 -9.04 10.53
C GLU A 178 15.68 -9.01 9.11
N PHE A 179 15.04 -8.30 8.16
CA PHE A 179 15.55 -8.21 6.78
C PHE A 179 16.64 -7.14 6.61
N GLY A 180 16.80 -6.24 7.57
CA GLY A 180 17.89 -5.24 7.62
C GLY A 180 17.71 -4.00 6.77
N PHE A 181 16.53 -3.78 6.15
CA PHE A 181 16.29 -2.63 5.29
C PHE A 181 15.96 -1.36 6.09
N LYS A 182 16.99 -0.54 6.32
CA LYS A 182 16.86 0.73 7.05
C LYS A 182 16.36 1.91 6.20
N ASN A 183 16.25 1.72 4.90
CA ASN A 183 15.71 2.72 3.97
C ASN A 183 14.18 2.82 3.99
N LEU A 184 13.47 1.98 4.77
CA LEU A 184 12.03 2.05 4.98
C LEU A 184 11.68 3.21 5.93
N GLN A 185 10.76 4.07 5.49
CA GLN A 185 10.13 5.15 6.27
C GLN A 185 8.63 4.93 6.31
N VAL A 186 7.95 5.58 7.25
CA VAL A 186 6.51 5.40 7.48
C VAL A 186 5.75 6.71 7.28
N MET A 187 4.60 6.65 6.61
CA MET A 187 3.65 7.75 6.50
C MET A 187 2.33 7.36 7.18
N ILE A 188 1.86 8.20 8.09
CA ILE A 188 0.55 8.05 8.74
C ILE A 188 -0.48 8.78 7.88
N PRO A 189 -1.47 8.06 7.28
CA PRO A 189 -2.51 8.68 6.47
C PRO A 189 -3.58 9.38 7.34
N PHE A 190 -4.22 10.39 6.76
CA PHE A 190 -5.35 11.11 7.40
C PHE A 190 -5.11 11.49 8.86
N CYS A 191 -3.93 12.00 9.16
CA CYS A 191 -3.62 12.61 10.44
C CYS A 191 -4.15 14.05 10.42
N ARG A 192 -5.25 14.32 11.12
CA ARG A 192 -6.02 15.57 11.01
C ARG A 192 -5.59 16.60 12.03
N THR A 193 -5.10 16.16 13.20
CA THR A 193 -4.70 17.02 14.31
C THR A 193 -3.36 16.61 14.89
N VAL A 194 -2.77 17.49 15.68
CA VAL A 194 -1.51 17.21 16.41
C VAL A 194 -1.71 16.07 17.40
N GLU A 195 -2.84 16.05 18.08
CA GLU A 195 -3.20 15.03 19.05
C GLU A 195 -3.30 13.64 18.42
N GLU A 196 -3.88 13.53 17.21
CA GLU A 196 -3.89 12.27 16.45
C GLU A 196 -2.45 11.79 16.14
N ALA A 197 -1.56 12.72 15.74
CA ALA A 197 -0.16 12.39 15.49
C ALA A 197 0.53 11.87 16.75
N GLU A 198 0.30 12.52 17.89
CA GLU A 198 0.85 12.11 19.18
C GLU A 198 0.33 10.74 19.62
N LEU A 199 -0.99 10.50 19.50
CA LEU A 199 -1.59 9.21 19.84
C LEU A 199 -0.98 8.07 19.02
N VAL A 200 -0.90 8.23 17.70
CA VAL A 200 -0.37 7.20 16.81
C VAL A 200 1.12 6.99 17.03
N THR A 201 1.92 8.05 17.12
CA THR A 201 3.37 7.92 17.34
C THR A 201 3.70 7.34 18.72
N ASN A 202 2.92 7.64 19.75
CA ASN A 202 3.06 7.01 21.06
C ASN A 202 2.74 5.51 21.02
N LEU A 203 1.69 5.13 20.28
CA LEU A 203 1.34 3.72 20.07
C LEU A 203 2.45 2.98 19.32
N MET A 204 3.01 3.60 18.27
CA MET A 204 4.16 3.05 17.53
C MET A 204 5.38 2.88 18.46
N ALA A 205 5.66 3.87 19.30
CA ALA A 205 6.78 3.81 20.26
C ALA A 205 6.59 2.71 21.29
N GLN A 206 5.36 2.48 21.79
CA GLN A 206 5.03 1.35 22.67
C GLN A 206 5.30 0.00 22.03
N GLU A 207 5.10 -0.09 20.71
CA GLU A 207 5.38 -1.29 19.92
C GLU A 207 6.87 -1.37 19.47
N GLY A 208 7.72 -0.46 19.92
CA GLY A 208 9.17 -0.47 19.65
C GLY A 208 9.58 0.23 18.34
N LEU A 209 8.74 1.10 17.81
CA LEU A 209 9.05 1.95 16.64
C LEU A 209 9.08 3.42 17.07
N VAL A 210 10.25 3.91 17.43
CA VAL A 210 10.45 5.29 17.89
C VAL A 210 10.87 6.18 16.72
N ARG A 211 10.09 7.21 16.44
CA ARG A 211 10.38 8.19 15.39
C ARG A 211 11.73 8.86 15.60
N GLY A 212 12.51 9.00 14.52
CA GLY A 212 13.85 9.59 14.57
C GLY A 212 14.96 8.68 15.12
N LYS A 213 14.59 7.47 15.61
CA LYS A 213 15.51 6.44 16.04
C LYS A 213 15.39 5.17 15.19
N ASP A 214 14.16 4.68 15.03
CA ASP A 214 13.89 3.42 14.35
C ASP A 214 13.39 3.62 12.90
N PHE A 215 12.90 4.82 12.58
CA PHE A 215 12.47 5.18 11.21
C PHE A 215 12.46 6.70 10.98
#